data_d55bac8c528f509b621289fde94eae91
#
_entry.id   d55bac8c528f509b621289fde94eae91
#
_cell.length_a   1.000
_cell.length_b   1.000
_cell.length_c   1.000
_cell.angle_alpha   90.00
_cell.angle_beta   90.00
_cell.angle_gamma   90.00
#
_symmetry.space_group_name_H-M   'P 1'
#
loop_
_entity.id
_entity.type
_entity.pdbx_description
1 polymer ?
#
loop_
_entity_poly.entity_id
_entity_poly.type
_entity_poly.pdbx_seq_one_letter_code
_entity_poly.pdbx_strand_id
1 'polypeptide(L)'
;GHTQKRDVLADPMYNSKVVTKLINSIMLDGKKGVAQKIVYGAFARVEEKAGKPAIEVFEEAMNNIMPVLEVKARRIGGATYQVPIEVRADRRQALALRWITLYARKRGEKTMEERLANELLDAMNNTGASVKKKEDMHKMAEANKAFAHYRF
;
A
#
# COMPACT_ATOMS: atom_id res chain seq x y z
N GLY A 1 3.63 -6.42 27.15
CA GLY A 1 2.26 -5.95 27.02
C GLY A 1 1.97 -5.37 25.66
N HIS A 2 0.72 -5.34 25.31
CA HIS A 2 0.31 -4.76 24.04
C HIS A 2 0.27 -3.25 24.16
N THR A 3 1.11 -2.58 23.40
CA THR A 3 1.02 -1.13 23.25
C THR A 3 -0.12 -0.85 22.28
N GLN A 4 -1.10 -0.09 22.73
CA GLN A 4 -2.15 0.37 21.82
C GLN A 4 -1.51 1.24 20.74
N LYS A 5 -1.78 0.93 19.47
CA LYS A 5 -1.38 1.79 18.37
C LYS A 5 -2.12 3.12 18.49
N ARG A 6 -1.37 4.21 18.45
CA ARG A 6 -1.99 5.52 18.38
C ARG A 6 -2.68 5.68 17.05
N ASP A 7 -3.93 6.13 17.08
CA ASP A 7 -4.64 6.48 15.88
C ASP A 7 -4.10 7.82 15.35
N VAL A 8 -4.10 7.99 14.03
CA VAL A 8 -3.69 9.24 13.40
C VAL A 8 -4.89 10.19 13.26
N LEU A 9 -4.61 11.48 13.17
CA LEU A 9 -5.63 12.47 12.87
C LEU A 9 -5.91 12.48 11.36
N ALA A 10 -7.16 12.74 10.99
CA ALA A 10 -7.51 12.89 9.59
C ALA A 10 -6.76 14.08 8.98
N ASP A 11 -6.29 13.91 7.74
CA ASP A 11 -5.66 14.99 7.01
C ASP A 11 -6.65 16.13 6.81
N PRO A 12 -6.27 17.38 7.13
CA PRO A 12 -7.21 18.50 7.07
C PRO A 12 -7.68 18.85 5.66
N MET A 13 -6.86 18.58 4.64
CA MET A 13 -7.20 18.91 3.26
C MET A 13 -8.19 17.92 2.64
N TYR A 14 -8.06 16.64 2.98
CA TYR A 14 -8.88 15.57 2.41
C TYR A 14 -9.78 14.90 3.45
N ASN A 15 -9.68 15.30 4.71
CA ASN A 15 -10.44 14.72 5.81
C ASN A 15 -10.34 13.18 5.83
N SER A 16 -9.12 12.67 5.67
CA SER A 16 -8.85 11.24 5.53
C SER A 16 -7.68 10.79 6.38
N LYS A 17 -7.90 9.80 7.24
CA LYS A 17 -6.82 9.18 8.03
C LYS A 17 -5.84 8.42 7.14
N VAL A 18 -6.31 7.84 6.05
CA VAL A 18 -5.44 7.11 5.12
C VAL A 18 -4.49 8.06 4.40
N VAL A 19 -4.94 9.26 4.06
CA VAL A 19 -4.06 10.29 3.49
C VAL A 19 -2.97 10.69 4.49
N THR A 20 -3.31 10.84 5.77
CA THR A 20 -2.32 11.08 6.82
C THR A 20 -1.29 9.97 6.87
N LYS A 21 -1.72 8.72 6.79
CA LYS A 21 -0.84 7.55 6.79
C LYS A 21 0.07 7.53 5.55
N LEU A 22 -0.46 7.92 4.40
CA LEU A 22 0.35 8.05 3.18
C LEU A 22 1.44 9.12 3.36
N ILE A 23 1.10 10.28 3.90
CA ILE A 23 2.06 11.34 4.19
C ILE A 23 3.15 10.82 5.13
N ASN A 24 2.77 10.13 6.19
CA ASN A 24 3.73 9.53 7.13
C ASN A 24 4.62 8.50 6.45
N SER A 25 4.10 7.73 5.52
CA SER A 25 4.86 6.74 4.74
C SER A 25 5.87 7.39 3.80
N ILE A 26 5.51 8.51 3.18
CA ILE A 26 6.38 9.27 2.27
C ILE A 26 7.46 10.05 3.04
N MET A 27 7.18 10.39 4.29
CA MET A 27 8.07 11.23 5.11
C MET A 27 9.45 10.60 5.29
N LEU A 28 10.49 11.44 5.14
CA LEU A 28 11.87 11.09 5.44
C LEU A 28 12.42 12.06 6.48
N ASP A 29 13.19 11.54 7.43
CA ASP A 29 13.90 12.35 8.45
C ASP A 29 13.00 13.32 9.23
N GLY A 30 11.74 12.94 9.45
CA GLY A 30 10.77 13.74 10.18
C GLY A 30 10.27 15.00 9.44
N LYS A 31 10.59 15.14 8.15
CA LYS A 31 10.23 16.32 7.35
C LYS A 31 8.79 16.23 6.84
N LYS A 32 7.84 16.46 7.73
CA LYS A 32 6.41 16.30 7.42
C LYS A 32 5.93 17.32 6.37
N GLY A 33 6.39 18.57 6.42
CA GLY A 33 5.99 19.58 5.45
C GLY A 33 6.36 19.21 4.03
N VAL A 34 7.54 18.63 3.83
CA VAL A 34 7.98 18.14 2.52
C VAL A 34 7.08 16.99 2.05
N ALA A 35 6.79 16.05 2.93
CA ALA A 35 5.92 14.92 2.60
C ALA A 35 4.50 15.37 2.24
N GLN A 36 3.95 16.35 2.95
CA GLN A 36 2.65 16.94 2.63
C GLN A 36 2.65 17.58 1.23
N LYS A 37 3.68 18.34 0.90
CA LYS A 37 3.81 18.93 -0.44
C LYS A 37 3.83 17.89 -1.53
N ILE A 38 4.57 16.81 -1.33
CA ILE A 38 4.67 15.70 -2.29
C ILE A 38 3.29 15.07 -2.51
N VAL A 39 2.60 14.74 -1.43
CA VAL A 39 1.29 14.07 -1.53
C VAL A 39 0.24 15.00 -2.13
N TYR A 40 0.17 16.25 -1.68
CA TYR A 40 -0.82 17.19 -2.22
C TYR A 40 -0.54 17.51 -3.69
N GLY A 41 0.71 17.67 -4.07
CA GLY A 41 1.09 17.86 -5.46
C GLY A 41 0.79 16.65 -6.33
N ALA A 42 1.05 15.45 -5.82
CA ALA A 42 0.71 14.21 -6.52
C ALA A 42 -0.81 14.10 -6.71
N PHE A 43 -1.58 14.43 -5.69
CA PHE A 43 -3.05 14.39 -5.77
C PHE A 43 -3.59 15.40 -6.77
N ALA A 44 -3.03 16.59 -6.84
CA ALA A 44 -3.41 17.59 -7.86
C ALA A 44 -3.14 17.05 -9.28
N ARG A 45 -2.00 16.41 -9.50
CA ARG A 45 -1.66 15.81 -10.79
C ARG A 45 -2.60 14.67 -11.17
N VAL A 46 -2.92 13.82 -10.20
CA VAL A 46 -3.84 12.69 -10.37
C VAL A 46 -5.23 13.19 -10.77
N GLU A 47 -5.74 14.18 -10.07
CA GLU A 47 -7.05 14.77 -10.34
C GLU A 47 -7.12 15.35 -11.74
N GLU A 48 -6.09 16.08 -12.16
CA GLU A 48 -6.01 16.65 -13.49
C GLU A 48 -6.02 15.57 -14.57
N LYS A 49 -5.21 14.53 -14.42
CA LYS A 49 -5.07 13.45 -15.40
C LYS A 49 -6.27 12.50 -15.43
N ALA A 50 -6.82 12.18 -14.28
CA ALA A 50 -7.94 11.22 -14.19
C ALA A 50 -9.29 11.87 -14.43
N GLY A 51 -9.40 13.18 -14.27
CA GLY A 51 -10.66 13.88 -14.43
C GLY A 51 -11.68 13.57 -13.34
N LYS A 52 -11.23 13.13 -12.17
CA LYS A 52 -12.09 12.85 -11.03
C LYS A 52 -11.34 13.17 -9.72
N PRO A 53 -12.07 13.28 -8.58
CA PRO A 53 -11.43 13.66 -7.32
C PRO A 53 -10.25 12.76 -6.97
N ALA A 54 -9.15 13.37 -6.52
CA ALA A 54 -7.94 12.64 -6.18
C ALA A 54 -8.18 11.57 -5.12
N ILE A 55 -9.05 11.84 -4.16
CA ILE A 55 -9.36 10.88 -3.09
C ILE A 55 -10.01 9.61 -3.65
N GLU A 56 -10.85 9.72 -4.68
CA GLU A 56 -11.45 8.56 -5.33
C GLU A 56 -10.41 7.72 -6.05
N VAL A 57 -9.48 8.38 -6.74
CA VAL A 57 -8.36 7.68 -7.42
C VAL A 57 -7.51 6.94 -6.38
N PHE A 58 -7.20 7.61 -5.28
CA PHE A 58 -6.42 7.02 -4.20
C PHE A 58 -7.13 5.80 -3.60
N GLU A 59 -8.42 5.90 -3.33
CA GLU A 59 -9.21 4.79 -2.80
C GLU A 59 -9.24 3.60 -3.77
N GLU A 60 -9.45 3.85 -5.06
CA GLU A 60 -9.39 2.80 -6.08
C GLU A 60 -8.01 2.15 -6.16
N ALA A 61 -6.95 2.96 -6.14
CA ALA A 61 -5.59 2.46 -6.13
C ALA A 61 -5.34 1.56 -4.92
N MET A 62 -5.73 2.01 -3.73
CA MET A 62 -5.60 1.23 -2.49
C MET A 62 -6.34 -0.10 -2.59
N ASN A 63 -7.58 -0.08 -3.07
CA ASN A 63 -8.37 -1.30 -3.23
C ASN A 63 -7.70 -2.29 -4.19
N ASN A 64 -7.05 -1.81 -5.24
CA ASN A 64 -6.37 -2.67 -6.21
C ASN A 64 -5.03 -3.21 -5.70
N ILE A 65 -4.42 -2.56 -4.70
CA ILE A 65 -3.12 -2.94 -4.15
C ILE A 65 -3.26 -3.80 -2.89
N MET A 66 -4.26 -3.55 -2.06
CA MET A 66 -4.42 -4.24 -0.77
C MET A 66 -4.54 -5.74 -0.95
N PRO A 67 -3.62 -6.54 -0.35
CA PRO A 67 -3.68 -7.99 -0.45
C PRO A 67 -4.69 -8.58 0.55
N VAL A 68 -5.39 -9.63 0.16
CA VAL A 68 -6.29 -10.36 1.06
C VAL A 68 -5.65 -11.63 1.62
N LEU A 69 -4.63 -12.15 0.94
CA LEU A 69 -3.90 -13.36 1.35
C LEU A 69 -2.40 -13.12 1.34
N GLU A 70 -1.71 -13.75 2.27
CA GLU A 70 -0.25 -13.81 2.29
C GLU A 70 0.18 -15.21 2.73
N VAL A 71 1.48 -15.50 2.69
CA VAL A 71 2.02 -16.75 3.22
C VAL A 71 2.91 -16.44 4.42
N LYS A 72 2.86 -17.32 5.42
CA LYS A 72 3.78 -17.30 6.56
C LYS A 72 4.47 -18.64 6.69
N ALA A 73 5.75 -18.59 7.05
CA ALA A 73 6.52 -19.80 7.30
C ALA A 73 6.05 -20.43 8.61
N ARG A 74 5.85 -21.75 8.59
CA ARG A 74 5.56 -22.54 9.79
C ARG A 74 6.42 -23.79 9.78
N ARG A 75 7.08 -24.08 10.90
CA ARG A 75 7.85 -25.31 11.05
C ARG A 75 6.98 -26.41 11.66
N ILE A 76 6.93 -27.55 10.98
CA ILE A 76 6.20 -28.74 11.45
C ILE A 76 7.12 -29.92 11.25
N GLY A 77 7.46 -30.64 12.35
CA GLY A 77 8.28 -31.85 12.28
C GLY A 77 9.63 -31.64 11.61
N GLY A 78 10.26 -30.48 11.76
CA GLY A 78 11.57 -30.16 11.18
C GLY A 78 11.50 -29.61 9.75
N ALA A 79 10.34 -29.63 9.09
CA ALA A 79 10.13 -29.04 7.76
C ALA A 79 9.50 -27.66 7.89
N THR A 80 9.85 -26.74 6.99
CA THR A 80 9.27 -25.41 6.91
C THR A 80 8.27 -25.35 5.77
N TYR A 81 7.03 -24.94 6.08
CA TYR A 81 5.96 -24.77 5.11
C TYR A 81 5.58 -23.31 5.00
N GLN A 82 5.29 -22.88 3.77
CA GLN A 82 4.70 -21.57 3.51
C GLN A 82 3.19 -21.71 3.57
N VAL A 83 2.56 -21.16 4.60
CA VAL A 83 1.14 -21.36 4.89
C VAL A 83 0.34 -20.13 4.52
N PRO A 84 -0.67 -20.25 3.61
CA PRO A 84 -1.54 -19.13 3.26
C PRO A 84 -2.40 -18.72 4.45
N ILE A 85 -2.49 -17.43 4.69
CA ILE A 85 -3.34 -16.85 5.74
C ILE A 85 -4.02 -15.59 5.23
N GLU A 86 -5.17 -15.25 5.81
CA GLU A 86 -5.83 -13.98 5.54
C GLU A 86 -5.03 -12.83 6.14
N VAL A 87 -4.97 -11.72 5.39
CA VAL A 87 -4.38 -10.47 5.88
C VAL A 87 -5.46 -9.65 6.56
N ARG A 88 -5.22 -9.22 7.80
CA ARG A 88 -6.15 -8.36 8.53
C ARG A 88 -6.25 -6.98 7.88
N ALA A 89 -7.38 -6.30 8.07
CA ALA A 89 -7.68 -5.03 7.41
C ALA A 89 -6.62 -3.94 7.64
N ASP A 90 -6.14 -3.79 8.87
CA ASP A 90 -5.10 -2.82 9.20
C ASP A 90 -3.77 -3.12 8.51
N ARG A 91 -3.42 -4.40 8.43
CA ARG A 91 -2.20 -4.85 7.73
C ARG A 91 -2.33 -4.70 6.21
N ARG A 92 -3.52 -4.96 5.65
CA ARG A 92 -3.77 -4.74 4.21
C ARG A 92 -3.45 -3.30 3.82
N GLN A 93 -3.94 -2.37 4.60
CA GLN A 93 -3.73 -0.94 4.38
C GLN A 93 -2.24 -0.58 4.54
N ALA A 94 -1.61 -1.06 5.60
CA ALA A 94 -0.19 -0.79 5.85
C ALA A 94 0.70 -1.33 4.73
N LEU A 95 0.42 -2.53 4.24
CA LEU A 95 1.18 -3.13 3.13
C LEU A 95 0.99 -2.32 1.84
N ALA A 96 -0.24 -1.93 1.52
CA ALA A 96 -0.50 -1.14 0.32
C ALA A 96 0.25 0.20 0.37
N LEU A 97 0.22 0.91 1.48
CA LEU A 97 0.93 2.17 1.65
C LEU A 97 2.44 1.99 1.53
N ARG A 98 2.98 0.92 2.11
CA ARG A 98 4.41 0.59 2.01
C ARG A 98 4.81 0.34 0.56
N TRP A 99 4.02 -0.42 -0.18
CA TRP A 99 4.33 -0.74 -1.57
C TRP A 99 4.19 0.47 -2.48
N ILE A 100 3.16 1.28 -2.31
CA ILE A 100 3.01 2.54 -3.06
C ILE A 100 4.27 3.39 -2.89
N THR A 101 4.72 3.59 -1.66
CA THR A 101 5.90 4.40 -1.36
C THR A 101 7.15 3.80 -1.96
N LEU A 102 7.37 2.51 -1.75
CA LEU A 102 8.56 1.79 -2.24
C LEU A 102 8.64 1.85 -3.77
N TYR A 103 7.55 1.51 -4.45
CA TYR A 103 7.56 1.42 -5.90
C TYR A 103 7.48 2.78 -6.58
N ALA A 104 6.86 3.78 -5.96
CA ALA A 104 6.95 5.15 -6.44
C ALA A 104 8.42 5.62 -6.45
N ARG A 105 9.15 5.37 -5.36
CA ARG A 105 10.57 5.73 -5.26
C ARG A 105 11.44 5.09 -6.35
N LYS A 106 11.07 3.92 -6.84
CA LYS A 106 11.80 3.18 -7.88
C LYS A 106 11.47 3.62 -9.30
N ARG A 107 10.49 4.49 -9.49
CA ARG A 107 10.08 4.95 -10.82
C ARG A 107 11.10 5.92 -11.39
N GLY A 108 11.04 6.08 -12.72
CA GLY A 108 12.00 6.89 -13.47
C GLY A 108 11.63 8.37 -13.63
N GLU A 109 10.45 8.80 -13.18
CA GLU A 109 10.10 10.23 -13.28
C GLU A 109 11.04 11.08 -12.42
N LYS A 110 11.15 12.35 -12.74
CA LYS A 110 12.15 13.24 -12.17
C LYS A 110 11.90 13.54 -10.68
N THR A 111 10.66 13.77 -10.29
CA THR A 111 10.32 14.17 -8.93
C THR A 111 9.50 13.10 -8.22
N MET A 112 9.56 13.08 -6.89
CA MET A 112 8.74 12.14 -6.10
C MET A 112 7.24 12.41 -6.28
N GLU A 113 6.86 13.66 -6.44
CA GLU A 113 5.49 14.07 -6.73
C GLU A 113 4.97 13.40 -8.01
N GLU A 114 5.75 13.43 -9.08
CA GLU A 114 5.39 12.78 -10.35
C GLU A 114 5.36 11.26 -10.22
N ARG A 115 6.34 10.70 -9.52
CA ARG A 115 6.44 9.26 -9.28
C ARG A 115 5.23 8.74 -8.52
N LEU A 116 4.86 9.42 -7.45
CA LEU A 116 3.70 9.04 -6.64
C LEU A 116 2.41 9.17 -7.44
N ALA A 117 2.22 10.27 -8.17
CA ALA A 117 1.05 10.47 -9.00
C ALA A 117 0.89 9.35 -10.04
N ASN A 118 1.96 9.00 -10.73
CA ASN A 118 1.91 7.98 -11.77
C ASN A 118 1.74 6.56 -11.20
N GLU A 119 2.31 6.29 -10.02
CA GLU A 119 2.07 5.01 -9.35
C GLU A 119 0.60 4.86 -8.97
N LEU A 120 -0.02 5.91 -8.45
CA LEU A 120 -1.45 5.91 -8.11
C LEU A 120 -2.34 5.74 -9.35
N LEU A 121 -2.01 6.42 -10.45
CA LEU A 121 -2.75 6.29 -11.69
C LEU A 121 -2.67 4.89 -12.27
N ASP A 122 -1.47 4.30 -12.27
CA ASP A 122 -1.29 2.92 -12.72
C ASP A 122 -2.10 1.95 -11.86
N ALA A 123 -2.03 2.12 -10.55
CA ALA A 123 -2.76 1.26 -9.61
C ALA A 123 -4.29 1.41 -9.74
N MET A 124 -4.77 2.62 -9.99
CA MET A 124 -6.17 2.86 -10.27
C MET A 124 -6.63 2.02 -11.46
N ASN A 125 -5.78 1.90 -12.47
CA ASN A 125 -6.04 1.10 -13.67
C ASN A 125 -5.63 -0.38 -13.51
N ASN A 126 -5.39 -0.82 -12.28
CA ASN A 126 -5.02 -2.19 -11.94
C ASN A 126 -3.73 -2.66 -12.62
N THR A 127 -2.77 -1.75 -12.78
CA THR A 127 -1.45 -2.01 -13.35
C THR A 127 -0.36 -1.42 -12.44
N GLY A 128 0.88 -1.64 -12.81
CA GLY A 128 2.03 -1.09 -12.09
C GLY A 128 2.60 -2.03 -11.06
N ALA A 129 3.74 -1.61 -10.49
CA ALA A 129 4.54 -2.48 -9.61
C ALA A 129 3.86 -2.81 -8.29
N SER A 130 3.11 -1.87 -7.72
CA SER A 130 2.39 -2.10 -6.46
C SER A 130 1.31 -3.17 -6.63
N VAL A 131 0.53 -3.09 -7.70
CA VAL A 131 -0.50 -4.10 -8.03
C VAL A 131 0.17 -5.44 -8.32
N LYS A 132 1.27 -5.44 -9.05
CA LYS A 132 2.02 -6.66 -9.33
C LYS A 132 2.49 -7.34 -8.05
N LYS A 133 2.95 -6.57 -7.07
CA LYS A 133 3.37 -7.11 -5.77
C LYS A 133 2.22 -7.83 -5.07
N LYS A 134 1.03 -7.25 -5.08
CA LYS A 134 -0.17 -7.89 -4.54
C LYS A 134 -0.48 -9.19 -5.29
N GLU A 135 -0.44 -9.15 -6.62
CA GLU A 135 -0.71 -10.32 -7.45
C GLU A 135 0.31 -11.45 -7.21
N ASP A 136 1.59 -11.11 -7.08
CA ASP A 136 2.64 -12.09 -6.78
C ASP A 136 2.40 -12.74 -5.41
N MET A 137 1.99 -11.97 -4.42
CA MET A 137 1.66 -12.49 -3.09
C MET A 137 0.47 -13.44 -3.14
N HIS A 138 -0.58 -13.09 -3.90
CA HIS A 138 -1.75 -13.95 -4.09
C HIS A 138 -1.41 -15.24 -4.85
N LYS A 139 -0.54 -15.16 -5.85
CA LYS A 139 -0.05 -16.34 -6.58
C LYS A 139 0.71 -17.28 -5.67
N MET A 140 1.54 -16.74 -4.79
CA MET A 140 2.29 -17.53 -3.82
C MET A 140 1.35 -18.24 -2.84
N ALA A 141 0.32 -17.53 -2.35
CA ALA A 141 -0.69 -18.13 -1.49
C ALA A 141 -1.46 -19.23 -2.21
N GLU A 142 -1.85 -19.02 -3.45
CA GLU A 142 -2.55 -20.02 -4.27
C GLU A 142 -1.67 -21.24 -4.51
N ALA A 143 -0.40 -21.06 -4.81
CA ALA A 143 0.55 -22.16 -5.03
C ALA A 143 0.72 -23.02 -3.77
N ASN A 144 0.51 -22.45 -2.59
CA ASN A 144 0.65 -23.11 -1.30
C ASN A 144 -0.69 -23.47 -0.64
N LYS A 145 -1.79 -23.40 -1.36
CA LYS A 145 -3.14 -23.62 -0.80
C LYS A 145 -3.31 -24.96 -0.13
N ALA A 146 -2.59 -25.98 -0.56
CA ALA A 146 -2.63 -27.32 0.03
C ALA A 146 -2.17 -27.32 1.50
N PHE A 147 -1.40 -26.31 1.92
CA PHE A 147 -0.91 -26.19 3.29
C PHE A 147 -1.80 -25.29 4.17
N ALA A 148 -2.93 -24.81 3.68
CA ALA A 148 -3.83 -23.93 4.41
C ALA A 148 -4.30 -24.54 5.74
N HIS A 149 -4.39 -25.87 5.84
CA HIS A 149 -4.76 -26.55 7.07
C HIS A 149 -3.71 -26.46 8.18
N TYR A 150 -2.48 -25.99 7.87
CA TYR A 150 -1.42 -25.77 8.85
C TYR A 150 -1.48 -24.35 9.44
N ARG A 151 -2.58 -23.64 9.31
CA ARG A 151 -2.72 -22.26 9.77
C ARG A 151 -2.36 -22.08 11.25
N PHE A 152 -1.82 -20.90 11.52
CA PHE A 152 -1.46 -20.47 12.87
C PHE A 152 -2.66 -20.26 13.76
#